data_105c6384a882a6cbef1800d003c46020
#
_entry.id   105c6384a882a6cbef1800d003c46020
#
_cell.length_a   1.000
_cell.length_b   1.000
_cell.length_c   1.000
_cell.angle_alpha   90.00
_cell.angle_beta   90.00
_cell.angle_gamma   90.00
#
_symmetry.space_group_name_H-M   'P 1'
#
loop_
_entity.id
_entity.type
_entity.pdbx_description
1 polymer ?
#
loop_
_entity_poly.entity_id
_entity_poly.type
_entity_poly.pdbx_seq_one_letter_code
_entity_poly.pdbx_strand_id
1 'polypeptide(L)'
;MSIPFIKNPKTSVKCFVLKTNHITCKIIINGVEGNFLIDSGASNSCIDITSDERFKLEKYKKSYSASGAGNGKFDVSKSKKAQISHLGKNIVKLNFLLIDMESINKALNESDSINVDGILGADFLIKKNALISYETMTLSF
;
A
#
# COMPACT_ATOMS: atom_id res chain seq x y z
N MET A 1 23.43 -1.91 33.54
CA MET A 1 23.15 -0.85 32.55
C MET A 1 22.87 -1.52 31.20
N SER A 2 21.68 -1.41 30.71
CA SER A 2 21.35 -1.98 29.39
C SER A 2 21.95 -1.12 28.29
N ILE A 3 22.66 -1.75 27.39
CA ILE A 3 23.16 -1.09 26.17
C ILE A 3 21.93 -0.74 25.33
N PRO A 4 21.76 0.52 24.90
CA PRO A 4 20.64 0.87 24.05
C PRO A 4 20.70 0.04 22.77
N PHE A 5 19.57 -0.56 22.44
CA PHE A 5 19.43 -1.31 21.20
C PHE A 5 19.67 -0.38 20.02
N ILE A 6 20.76 -0.57 19.30
CA ILE A 6 20.97 0.12 18.04
C ILE A 6 20.09 -0.61 17.02
N LYS A 7 18.90 -0.06 16.76
CA LYS A 7 18.08 -0.54 15.65
C LYS A 7 18.82 -0.24 14.35
N ASN A 8 18.83 -1.19 13.43
CA ASN A 8 19.25 -0.91 12.06
C ASN A 8 18.50 0.32 11.54
N PRO A 9 19.18 1.24 10.84
CA PRO A 9 18.49 2.39 10.28
C PRO A 9 17.32 1.93 9.41
N LYS A 10 16.16 2.52 9.67
CA LYS A 10 14.95 2.25 8.89
C LYS A 10 15.13 2.79 7.48
N THR A 11 14.59 2.07 6.51
CA THR A 11 14.41 2.58 5.16
C THR A 11 13.35 3.66 5.17
N SER A 12 13.60 4.79 4.53
CA SER A 12 12.64 5.89 4.43
C SER A 12 12.27 6.16 2.98
N VAL A 13 10.99 6.34 2.74
CA VAL A 13 10.46 6.78 1.44
C VAL A 13 9.75 8.11 1.62
N LYS A 14 9.86 8.97 0.62
CA LYS A 14 9.21 10.28 0.62
C LYS A 14 7.71 10.13 0.47
N CYS A 15 6.96 10.90 1.26
CA CYS A 15 5.50 10.99 1.16
C CYS A 15 5.08 12.32 0.56
N PHE A 16 3.92 12.32 -0.07
CA PHE A 16 3.30 13.49 -0.69
C PHE A 16 1.89 13.67 -0.14
N VAL A 17 1.57 14.89 0.27
CA VAL A 17 0.22 15.24 0.74
C VAL A 17 -0.61 15.68 -0.44
N LEU A 18 -1.78 15.10 -0.59
CA LEU A 18 -2.76 15.49 -1.59
C LEU A 18 -3.66 16.62 -1.03
N LYS A 19 -4.37 17.32 -1.91
CA LYS A 19 -5.34 18.35 -1.51
C LYS A 19 -6.47 17.80 -0.63
N THR A 20 -6.74 16.51 -0.74
CA THR A 20 -7.70 15.79 0.11
C THR A 20 -7.14 15.46 1.51
N ASN A 21 -5.91 15.84 1.81
CA ASN A 21 -5.16 15.51 3.02
C ASN A 21 -4.74 14.03 3.13
N HIS A 22 -4.98 13.24 2.11
CA HIS A 22 -4.39 11.90 2.03
C HIS A 22 -2.89 12.00 1.74
N ILE A 23 -2.14 11.03 2.20
CA ILE A 23 -0.71 10.92 1.88
C ILE A 23 -0.46 9.73 0.97
N THR A 24 0.45 9.93 0.02
CA THR A 24 0.88 8.89 -0.91
C THR A 24 2.38 8.70 -0.86
N CYS A 25 2.83 7.55 -1.29
CA CYS A 25 4.24 7.27 -1.49
C CYS A 25 4.42 6.35 -2.70
N LYS A 26 5.65 6.28 -3.19
CA LYS A 26 6.00 5.33 -4.25
C LYS A 26 6.59 4.08 -3.63
N ILE A 27 6.06 2.93 -4.03
CA ILE A 27 6.49 1.61 -3.57
C ILE A 27 6.78 0.74 -4.78
N ILE A 28 7.81 -0.08 -4.68
CA ILE A 28 8.16 -1.04 -5.74
C ILE A 28 7.60 -2.41 -5.38
N ILE A 29 6.77 -2.94 -6.26
CA ILE A 29 6.15 -4.27 -6.13
C ILE A 29 6.62 -5.14 -7.29
N ASN A 30 7.26 -6.26 -6.99
CA ASN A 30 7.81 -7.16 -8.02
C ASN A 30 8.66 -6.41 -9.07
N GLY A 31 9.42 -5.42 -8.62
CA GLY A 31 10.28 -4.62 -9.49
C GLY A 31 9.59 -3.47 -10.21
N VAL A 32 8.30 -3.26 -10.00
CA VAL A 32 7.50 -2.22 -10.68
C VAL A 32 7.08 -1.15 -9.68
N GLU A 33 7.36 0.11 -10.01
CA GLU A 33 6.98 1.25 -9.17
C GLU A 33 5.50 1.56 -9.30
N GLY A 34 4.86 1.81 -8.16
CA GLY A 34 3.47 2.26 -8.10
C GLY A 34 3.27 3.34 -7.05
N ASN A 35 2.16 4.07 -7.18
CA ASN A 35 1.70 5.06 -6.21
C ASN A 35 0.70 4.44 -5.25
N PHE A 36 0.93 4.59 -3.97
CA PHE A 36 0.08 4.00 -2.94
C PHE A 36 -0.39 5.05 -1.95
N LEU A 37 -1.68 5.03 -1.63
CA LEU A 37 -2.19 5.71 -0.44
C LEU A 37 -1.66 5.00 0.79
N ILE A 38 -1.25 5.75 1.78
CA ILE A 38 -0.91 5.21 3.09
C ILE A 38 -2.14 5.36 3.97
N ASP A 39 -2.72 4.24 4.40
CA ASP A 39 -3.96 4.25 5.18
C ASP A 39 -3.88 3.24 6.32
N SER A 40 -3.57 3.75 7.51
CA SER A 40 -3.51 2.92 8.73
C SER A 40 -4.88 2.36 9.14
N GLY A 41 -5.97 2.91 8.60
CA GLY A 41 -7.32 2.43 8.83
C GLY A 41 -7.73 1.27 7.92
N ALA A 42 -6.99 1.01 6.86
CA ALA A 42 -7.19 -0.15 6.00
C ALA A 42 -6.48 -1.35 6.63
N SER A 43 -7.21 -2.40 6.96
CA SER A 43 -6.63 -3.59 7.59
C SER A 43 -5.74 -4.38 6.63
N ASN A 44 -6.05 -4.34 5.34
CA ASN A 44 -5.29 -5.04 4.30
C ASN A 44 -4.84 -4.07 3.22
N SER A 45 -3.60 -4.24 2.77
CA SER A 45 -3.11 -3.55 1.58
C SER A 45 -3.80 -4.09 0.33
N CYS A 46 -4.03 -3.22 -0.64
CA CYS A 46 -4.70 -3.60 -1.87
C CYS A 46 -4.04 -2.96 -3.09
N ILE A 47 -4.28 -3.58 -4.24
CA ILE A 47 -3.85 -3.08 -5.55
C ILE A 47 -5.07 -3.10 -6.47
N ASP A 48 -5.13 -2.14 -7.38
CA ASP A 48 -6.16 -2.08 -8.39
C ASP A 48 -6.19 -3.38 -9.21
N ILE A 49 -7.37 -3.99 -9.31
CA ILE A 49 -7.54 -5.24 -10.02
C ILE A 49 -7.12 -5.15 -11.49
N THR A 50 -7.19 -3.96 -12.10
CA THR A 50 -6.75 -3.76 -13.49
C THR A 50 -5.23 -3.65 -13.63
N SER A 51 -4.50 -3.60 -12.54
CA SER A 51 -3.03 -3.47 -12.51
C SER A 51 -2.30 -4.79 -12.17
N ASP A 52 -3.01 -5.89 -12.10
CA ASP A 52 -2.45 -7.18 -11.72
C ASP A 52 -1.31 -7.64 -12.64
N GLU A 53 -1.49 -7.50 -13.96
CA GLU A 53 -0.44 -7.86 -14.93
C GLU A 53 0.77 -6.93 -14.82
N ARG A 54 0.53 -5.63 -14.68
CA ARG A 54 1.59 -4.64 -14.57
C ARG A 54 2.52 -4.91 -13.40
N PHE A 55 1.96 -5.27 -12.25
CA PHE A 55 2.74 -5.62 -11.06
C PHE A 55 3.12 -7.10 -10.99
N LYS A 56 2.90 -7.86 -12.05
CA LYS A 56 3.26 -9.29 -12.13
C LYS A 56 2.70 -10.09 -10.96
N LEU A 57 1.44 -9.80 -10.60
CA LEU A 57 0.78 -10.48 -9.49
C LEU A 57 0.23 -11.82 -9.92
N GLU A 58 0.48 -12.84 -9.13
CA GLU A 58 -0.19 -14.12 -9.23
C GLU A 58 -1.42 -14.09 -8.34
N LYS A 59 -2.54 -14.57 -8.84
CA LYS A 59 -3.81 -14.57 -8.11
C LYS A 59 -4.12 -15.99 -7.62
N TYR A 60 -4.76 -16.06 -6.46
CA TYR A 60 -5.41 -17.29 -6.04
C TYR A 60 -6.66 -17.49 -6.91
N LYS A 61 -6.97 -18.77 -7.20
CA LYS A 61 -8.15 -19.12 -8.01
C LYS A 61 -9.47 -18.81 -7.30
N LYS A 62 -9.45 -18.61 -5.98
CA LYS A 62 -10.63 -18.43 -5.13
C LYS A 62 -10.91 -16.96 -4.93
N SER A 63 -12.15 -16.53 -5.23
CA SER A 63 -12.64 -15.21 -4.87
C SER A 63 -12.99 -15.16 -3.38
N TYR A 64 -12.78 -14.03 -2.75
CA TYR A 64 -13.16 -13.78 -1.36
C TYR A 64 -14.22 -12.71 -1.31
N SER A 65 -15.21 -12.87 -0.40
CA SER A 65 -16.18 -11.83 -0.14
C SER A 65 -15.63 -10.82 0.85
N ALA A 66 -15.74 -9.53 0.53
CA ALA A 66 -15.42 -8.45 1.43
C ALA A 66 -16.65 -7.58 1.67
N SER A 67 -16.81 -7.09 2.90
CA SER A 67 -17.82 -6.09 3.23
C SER A 67 -17.19 -4.71 3.18
N GLY A 68 -17.77 -3.82 2.37
CA GLY A 68 -17.41 -2.41 2.37
C GLY A 68 -18.20 -1.61 3.40
N ALA A 69 -17.89 -0.31 3.51
CA ALA A 69 -18.67 0.65 4.26
C ALA A 69 -20.00 0.90 3.53
N GLY A 70 -21.00 0.08 3.79
CA GLY A 70 -22.31 0.08 3.14
C GLY A 70 -22.88 -1.33 3.11
N ASN A 71 -24.04 -1.50 2.51
CA ASN A 71 -24.78 -2.76 2.54
C ASN A 71 -24.37 -3.76 1.44
N GLY A 72 -23.26 -3.53 0.74
CA GLY A 72 -22.80 -4.37 -0.34
C GLY A 72 -21.71 -5.33 0.06
N LYS A 73 -21.87 -6.62 -0.27
CA LYS A 73 -20.76 -7.56 -0.35
C LYS A 73 -20.26 -7.53 -1.79
N PHE A 74 -18.95 -7.42 -1.97
CA PHE A 74 -18.34 -7.55 -3.29
C PHE A 74 -17.24 -8.60 -3.25
N ASP A 75 -17.07 -9.27 -4.38
CA ASP A 75 -16.01 -10.27 -4.50
C ASP A 75 -14.67 -9.56 -4.69
N VAL A 76 -13.70 -9.95 -3.89
CA VAL A 76 -12.33 -9.51 -4.06
C VAL A 76 -11.45 -10.70 -4.37
N SER A 77 -10.51 -10.50 -5.26
CA SER A 77 -9.43 -11.45 -5.49
C SER A 77 -8.29 -11.15 -4.53
N LYS A 78 -7.48 -12.16 -4.25
CA LYS A 78 -6.30 -12.02 -3.42
C LYS A 78 -5.08 -12.47 -4.20
N SER A 79 -4.01 -11.67 -4.14
CA SER A 79 -2.75 -12.06 -4.76
C SER A 79 -2.00 -13.07 -3.88
N LYS A 80 -1.18 -13.90 -4.51
CA LYS A 80 -0.10 -14.57 -3.83
C LYS A 80 0.91 -13.54 -3.35
N LYS A 81 1.84 -13.94 -2.48
CA LYS A 81 2.83 -13.01 -1.93
C LYS A 81 3.62 -12.32 -3.03
N ALA A 82 3.62 -10.99 -2.98
CA ALA A 82 4.38 -10.13 -3.88
C ALA A 82 5.51 -9.44 -3.10
N GLN A 83 6.63 -9.23 -3.75
CA GLN A 83 7.82 -8.66 -3.12
C GLN A 83 7.77 -7.15 -3.12
N ILE A 84 7.76 -6.54 -1.96
CA ILE A 84 8.00 -5.11 -1.78
C ILE A 84 9.50 -4.91 -1.64
N SER A 85 10.05 -3.97 -2.42
CA SER A 85 11.46 -3.62 -2.37
C SER A 85 11.67 -2.12 -2.42
N HIS A 86 12.87 -1.68 -2.04
CA HIS A 86 13.27 -0.28 -2.10
C HIS A 86 14.78 -0.20 -2.32
N LEU A 87 15.19 0.57 -3.33
CA LEU A 87 16.60 0.73 -3.71
C LEU A 87 17.35 -0.60 -3.82
N GLY A 88 16.73 -1.57 -4.51
CA GLY A 88 17.30 -2.89 -4.74
C GLY A 88 17.28 -3.82 -3.51
N LYS A 89 16.75 -3.39 -2.39
CA LYS A 89 16.67 -4.20 -1.16
C LYS A 89 15.27 -4.77 -1.00
N ASN A 90 15.19 -6.07 -0.77
CA ASN A 90 13.92 -6.73 -0.44
C ASN A 90 13.47 -6.34 0.97
N ILE A 91 12.25 -5.86 1.11
CA ILE A 91 11.70 -5.38 2.37
C ILE A 91 10.78 -6.43 3.01
N VAL A 92 9.76 -6.85 2.29
CA VAL A 92 8.78 -7.82 2.79
C VAL A 92 7.98 -8.38 1.63
N LYS A 93 7.47 -9.59 1.78
CA LYS A 93 6.47 -10.17 0.89
C LYS A 93 5.10 -10.03 1.51
N LEU A 94 4.12 -9.64 0.71
CA LEU A 94 2.78 -9.34 1.17
C LEU A 94 1.73 -9.85 0.17
N ASN A 95 0.62 -10.37 0.71
CA ASN A 95 -0.56 -10.67 -0.10
C ASN A 95 -1.39 -9.39 -0.22
N PHE A 96 -1.75 -9.03 -1.44
CA PHE A 96 -2.60 -7.86 -1.69
C PHE A 96 -4.01 -8.30 -2.02
N LEU A 97 -4.99 -7.57 -1.53
CA LEU A 97 -6.35 -7.67 -2.05
C LEU A 97 -6.39 -6.94 -3.40
N LEU A 98 -7.07 -7.52 -4.35
CA LEU A 98 -7.27 -6.90 -5.66
C LEU A 98 -8.68 -6.34 -5.70
N ILE A 99 -8.79 -5.04 -5.77
CA ILE A 99 -10.06 -4.31 -5.74
C ILE A 99 -10.13 -3.31 -6.89
N ASP A 100 -11.33 -2.89 -7.23
CA ASP A 100 -11.53 -1.82 -8.18
C ASP A 100 -11.27 -0.48 -7.48
N MET A 101 -10.25 0.24 -7.94
CA MET A 101 -9.85 1.54 -7.40
C MET A 101 -10.51 2.72 -8.12
N GLU A 102 -11.43 2.48 -9.05
CA GLU A 102 -12.01 3.53 -9.88
C GLU A 102 -12.68 4.64 -9.06
N SER A 103 -13.50 4.27 -8.07
CA SER A 103 -14.20 5.24 -7.23
C SER A 103 -13.23 6.08 -6.41
N ILE A 104 -12.18 5.46 -5.89
CA ILE A 104 -11.14 6.15 -5.11
C ILE A 104 -10.39 7.13 -6.00
N ASN A 105 -9.95 6.68 -7.16
CA ASN A 105 -9.23 7.53 -8.11
C ASN A 105 -10.10 8.68 -8.63
N LYS A 106 -11.37 8.44 -8.87
CA LYS A 106 -12.31 9.48 -9.26
C LYS A 106 -12.41 10.56 -8.19
N ALA A 107 -12.55 10.19 -6.93
CA ALA A 107 -12.60 11.12 -5.81
C ALA A 107 -11.30 11.93 -5.68
N LEU A 108 -10.14 11.29 -5.84
CA LEU A 108 -8.85 11.97 -5.79
C LEU A 108 -8.67 12.94 -6.97
N ASN A 109 -9.12 12.57 -8.16
CA ASN A 109 -8.99 13.40 -9.36
C ASN A 109 -9.87 14.65 -9.37
N GLU A 110 -10.85 14.74 -8.49
CA GLU A 110 -11.62 15.99 -8.30
C GLU A 110 -10.77 17.13 -7.75
N SER A 111 -9.72 16.80 -7.00
CA SER A 111 -8.84 17.78 -6.33
C SER A 111 -7.41 17.74 -6.84
N ASP A 112 -6.92 16.59 -7.23
CA ASP A 112 -5.54 16.35 -7.67
C ASP A 112 -5.56 15.57 -8.98
N SER A 113 -4.61 15.83 -9.86
CA SER A 113 -4.43 15.05 -11.08
C SER A 113 -3.53 13.84 -10.82
N ILE A 114 -3.99 12.94 -9.91
CA ILE A 114 -3.22 11.77 -9.51
C ILE A 114 -4.10 10.53 -9.45
N ASN A 115 -3.56 9.43 -9.93
CA ASN A 115 -4.12 8.11 -9.74
C ASN A 115 -3.23 7.31 -8.81
N VAL A 116 -3.83 6.55 -7.91
CA VAL A 116 -3.11 5.61 -7.07
C VAL A 116 -3.35 4.18 -7.57
N ASP A 117 -2.33 3.37 -7.44
CA ASP A 117 -2.37 1.97 -7.86
C ASP A 117 -2.91 1.07 -6.75
N GLY A 118 -2.88 1.54 -5.52
CA GLY A 118 -3.36 0.77 -4.39
C GLY A 118 -3.26 1.52 -3.07
N ILE A 119 -3.44 0.77 -2.00
CA ILE A 119 -3.41 1.24 -0.62
C ILE A 119 -2.41 0.40 0.16
N LEU A 120 -1.54 1.06 0.88
CA LEU A 120 -0.64 0.44 1.84
C LEU A 120 -1.31 0.51 3.21
N GLY A 121 -1.75 -0.63 3.70
CA GLY A 121 -2.57 -0.73 4.90
C GLY A 121 -1.83 -1.16 6.15
N ALA A 122 -2.60 -1.39 7.22
CA ALA A 122 -2.08 -1.74 8.53
C ALA A 122 -1.28 -3.06 8.54
N ASP A 123 -1.62 -4.01 7.68
CA ASP A 123 -0.88 -5.26 7.54
C ASP A 123 0.62 -5.03 7.26
N PHE A 124 0.94 -4.11 6.35
CA PHE A 124 2.32 -3.70 6.09
C PHE A 124 2.88 -2.86 7.24
N LEU A 125 2.12 -1.85 7.67
CA LEU A 125 2.61 -0.89 8.67
C LEU A 125 2.94 -1.55 9.99
N ILE A 126 2.11 -2.50 10.44
CA ILE A 126 2.35 -3.25 11.67
C ILE A 126 3.55 -4.18 11.50
N LYS A 127 3.59 -4.93 10.41
CA LYS A 127 4.65 -5.92 10.18
C LYS A 127 6.04 -5.29 10.13
N LYS A 128 6.13 -4.07 9.61
CA LYS A 128 7.39 -3.35 9.46
C LYS A 128 7.65 -2.34 10.57
N ASN A 129 6.80 -2.26 11.59
CA ASN A 129 6.90 -1.24 12.63
C ASN A 129 7.10 0.14 12.03
N ALA A 130 6.24 0.48 11.07
CA ALA A 130 6.38 1.68 10.26
C ALA A 130 6.18 2.95 11.08
N LEU A 131 6.90 3.99 10.70
CA LEU A 131 6.76 5.33 11.26
C LEU A 131 6.35 6.28 10.15
N ILE A 132 5.21 6.95 10.33
CA ILE A 132 4.76 8.02 9.45
C ILE A 132 5.12 9.34 10.12
N SER A 133 5.97 10.13 9.48
CA SER A 133 6.36 11.43 9.98
C SER A 133 5.81 12.53 9.08
N TYR A 134 4.92 13.34 9.62
CA TYR A 134 4.43 14.54 8.92
C TYR A 134 5.46 15.67 8.97
N GLU A 135 6.32 15.68 9.97
CA GLU A 135 7.40 16.66 10.08
C GLU A 135 8.38 16.55 8.91
N THR A 136 8.82 15.34 8.61
CA THR A 136 9.77 15.09 7.52
C THR A 136 9.10 14.64 6.23
N MET A 137 7.79 14.38 6.27
CA MET A 137 7.02 13.82 5.17
C MET A 137 7.65 12.53 4.63
N THR A 138 7.85 11.58 5.54
CA THR A 138 8.42 10.27 5.22
C THR A 138 7.63 9.14 5.85
N LEU A 139 7.67 7.99 5.17
CA LEU A 139 7.29 6.70 5.71
C LEU A 139 8.58 5.91 5.91
N SER A 140 8.85 5.50 7.15
CA SER A 140 10.02 4.71 7.49
C SER A 140 9.63 3.30 7.92
N PHE A 141 10.38 2.32 7.50
CA PHE A 141 10.10 0.91 7.76
C PHE A 141 11.35 0.02 7.70
#